data_ccb2a4b1efbb44a614dd127aac20e623
#
_entry.id   ccb2a4b1efbb44a614dd127aac20e623
#
_cell.length_a   1.000
_cell.length_b   1.000
_cell.length_c   1.000
_cell.angle_alpha   90.00
_cell.angle_beta   90.00
_cell.angle_gamma   90.00
#
_symmetry.space_group_name_H-M   'P 1'
#
loop_
_entity.id
_entity.type
_entity.pdbx_description
1 polymer ?
#
loop_
_entity_poly.entity_id
_entity_poly.type
_entity_poly.pdbx_seq_one_letter_code
_entity_poly.pdbx_strand_id
1 'polypeptide(L)'
;YFSVRFIDFDKNPQRVEHSEFITRWRLEPKPEDVEKYKRGELVEPAKPIIYYIDPATPKEWVPYLIAGVNDWQGAFEKAGFKNAIMAKVAPTPEEDPTWSLEDARYSAIVYKPSDISNASGPHVNDPRSGEIIESHINWYHNVMLLLRNWYFIQCSPVDPAARKMTFDTELMGQLV
;
A
#
# COMPACT_ATOMS: atom_id res chain seq x y z
N TYR A 1 5.17 -9.61 -7.90
CA TYR A 1 5.84 -8.65 -8.79
C TYR A 1 4.84 -8.24 -9.86
N PHE A 2 4.51 -6.95 -9.91
CA PHE A 2 3.80 -6.41 -11.05
C PHE A 2 4.84 -6.06 -12.10
N SER A 3 4.65 -6.53 -13.33
CA SER A 3 5.48 -6.18 -14.46
C SER A 3 4.64 -5.42 -15.47
N VAL A 4 5.24 -4.38 -16.05
CA VAL A 4 4.68 -3.72 -17.22
C VAL A 4 5.26 -4.40 -18.46
N ARG A 5 4.39 -4.79 -19.36
CA ARG A 5 4.78 -5.39 -20.65
C ARG A 5 4.70 -4.34 -21.73
N PHE A 6 5.81 -4.15 -22.41
CA PHE A 6 5.86 -3.35 -23.63
C PHE A 6 5.95 -4.26 -24.83
N ILE A 7 5.33 -3.83 -25.90
CA ILE A 7 5.37 -4.50 -27.19
C ILE A 7 5.93 -3.51 -28.18
N ASP A 8 7.05 -3.87 -28.78
CA ASP A 8 7.64 -3.14 -29.91
C ASP A 8 7.40 -3.96 -31.18
N PHE A 9 6.50 -3.51 -32.02
CA PHE A 9 6.14 -4.20 -33.24
C PHE A 9 7.21 -4.09 -34.33
N ASP A 10 8.13 -3.14 -34.22
CA ASP A 10 9.20 -2.94 -35.19
C ASP A 10 10.43 -3.79 -34.87
N LYS A 11 10.56 -4.27 -33.63
CA LYS A 11 11.70 -5.06 -33.18
C LYS A 11 11.81 -6.42 -33.86
N ASN A 12 10.68 -7.05 -34.11
CA ASN A 12 10.62 -8.33 -34.82
C ASN A 12 9.36 -8.40 -35.71
N PRO A 13 9.50 -8.32 -37.05
CA PRO A 13 8.36 -8.26 -37.95
C PRO A 13 7.58 -9.59 -38.07
N GLN A 14 8.12 -10.68 -37.52
CA GLN A 14 7.51 -12.01 -37.62
C GLN A 14 6.81 -12.48 -36.36
N ARG A 15 7.10 -11.84 -35.18
CA ARG A 15 6.47 -12.19 -33.92
C ARG A 15 6.47 -10.99 -32.96
N VAL A 16 5.51 -10.98 -32.09
CA VAL A 16 5.47 -10.02 -30.98
C VAL A 16 6.49 -10.42 -29.92
N GLU A 17 7.38 -9.51 -29.57
CA GLU A 17 8.28 -9.65 -28.43
C GLU A 17 7.83 -8.75 -27.29
N HIS A 18 7.85 -9.30 -26.06
CA HIS A 18 7.51 -8.58 -24.85
C HIS A 18 8.78 -8.15 -24.13
N SER A 19 8.84 -6.89 -23.71
CA SER A 19 9.80 -6.41 -22.74
C SER A 19 9.09 -6.21 -21.39
N GLU A 20 9.57 -6.88 -20.34
CA GLU A 20 8.98 -6.82 -19.02
C GLU A 20 9.83 -5.95 -18.10
N PHE A 21 9.21 -5.01 -17.42
CA PHE A 21 9.87 -4.13 -16.46
C PHE A 21 9.22 -4.30 -15.09
N ILE A 22 10.04 -4.32 -14.03
CA ILE A 22 9.58 -4.34 -12.64
C ILE A 22 8.99 -2.97 -12.31
N THR A 23 7.77 -2.95 -11.76
CA THR A 23 7.21 -1.75 -11.17
C THR A 23 7.63 -1.64 -9.72
N ARG A 24 8.05 -0.46 -9.29
CA ARG A 24 8.55 -0.21 -7.93
C ARG A 24 8.39 1.25 -7.53
N TRP A 25 8.28 1.47 -6.23
CA TRP A 25 8.48 2.80 -5.66
C TRP A 25 9.93 3.23 -5.86
N ARG A 26 10.11 4.50 -6.24
CA ARG A 26 11.43 5.08 -6.39
C ARG A 26 11.87 5.67 -5.06
N LEU A 27 12.67 4.92 -4.31
CA LEU A 27 13.30 5.39 -3.09
C LEU A 27 14.76 5.70 -3.37
N GLU A 28 15.12 6.96 -3.21
CA GLU A 28 16.47 7.47 -3.38
C GLU A 28 16.84 8.30 -2.16
N PRO A 29 18.09 8.26 -1.67
CA PRO A 29 18.53 9.12 -0.60
C PRO A 29 18.49 10.59 -1.02
N LYS A 30 18.33 11.49 -0.09
CA LYS A 30 18.53 12.93 -0.33
C LYS A 30 19.97 13.15 -0.80
N PRO A 31 20.24 14.18 -1.66
CA PRO A 31 21.59 14.43 -2.17
C PRO A 31 22.67 14.53 -1.08
N GLU A 32 22.35 15.13 0.05
CA GLU A 32 23.22 15.28 1.22
C GLU A 32 23.50 13.97 1.97
N ASP A 33 22.66 12.97 1.80
CA ASP A 33 22.73 11.69 2.52
C ASP A 33 23.27 10.53 1.66
N VAL A 34 23.61 10.77 0.40
CA VAL A 34 24.09 9.72 -0.53
C VAL A 34 25.30 8.98 0.03
N GLU A 35 26.28 9.70 0.62
CA GLU A 35 27.49 9.07 1.16
C GLU A 35 27.21 8.30 2.45
N LYS A 36 26.24 8.72 3.27
CA LYS A 36 25.77 7.97 4.44
C LYS A 36 25.11 6.66 3.99
N TYR A 37 24.22 6.74 3.00
CA TYR A 37 23.55 5.57 2.44
C TYR A 37 24.54 4.54 1.88
N LYS A 38 25.56 5.00 1.14
CA LYS A 38 26.62 4.11 0.64
C LYS A 38 27.42 3.41 1.73
N ARG A 39 27.55 4.01 2.91
CA ARG A 39 28.18 3.40 4.08
C ARG A 39 27.25 2.46 4.85
N GLY A 40 25.99 2.29 4.42
CA GLY A 40 24.99 1.45 5.07
C GLY A 40 24.29 2.11 6.27
N GLU A 41 24.40 3.44 6.41
CA GLU A 41 23.66 4.19 7.41
C GLU A 41 22.18 4.36 6.96
N LEU A 42 21.25 4.32 7.92
CA LEU A 42 19.85 4.59 7.66
C LEU A 42 19.64 6.07 7.33
N VAL A 43 19.01 6.33 6.18
CA VAL A 43 18.71 7.68 5.71
C VAL A 43 17.22 7.84 5.41
N GLU A 44 16.73 9.07 5.36
CA GLU A 44 15.39 9.33 4.86
C GLU A 44 15.38 9.39 3.32
N PRO A 45 14.35 8.85 2.67
CA PRO A 45 14.23 9.00 1.22
C PRO A 45 13.92 10.45 0.85
N ALA A 46 14.33 10.86 -0.34
CA ALA A 46 13.99 12.17 -0.88
C ALA A 46 12.47 12.37 -1.02
N LYS A 47 11.74 11.29 -1.38
CA LYS A 47 10.29 11.24 -1.47
C LYS A 47 9.78 10.02 -0.72
N PRO A 48 9.20 10.17 0.48
CA PRO A 48 8.58 9.06 1.20
C PRO A 48 7.28 8.63 0.52
N ILE A 49 6.89 7.38 0.75
CA ILE A 49 5.61 6.82 0.34
C ILE A 49 4.58 7.22 1.39
N ILE A 50 3.58 7.99 1.00
CA ILE A 50 2.52 8.44 1.93
C ILE A 50 1.19 7.91 1.42
N TYR A 51 0.50 7.14 2.25
CA TYR A 51 -0.88 6.73 2.02
C TYR A 51 -1.83 7.57 2.86
N TYR A 52 -2.82 8.15 2.21
CA TYR A 52 -3.89 8.86 2.90
C TYR A 52 -5.08 7.92 3.13
N ILE A 53 -5.61 7.94 4.36
CA ILE A 53 -6.82 7.18 4.69
C ILE A 53 -8.03 7.98 4.21
N ASP A 54 -8.86 7.35 3.39
CA ASP A 54 -10.10 7.91 2.86
C ASP A 54 -10.98 8.43 4.01
N PRO A 55 -11.48 9.68 3.95
CA PRO A 55 -12.40 10.23 4.95
C PRO A 55 -13.68 9.42 5.14
N ALA A 56 -14.10 8.64 4.13
CA ALA A 56 -15.26 7.76 4.23
C ALA A 56 -15.01 6.49 5.07
N THR A 57 -13.75 6.23 5.44
CA THR A 57 -13.40 5.07 6.28
C THR A 57 -14.06 5.18 7.66
N PRO A 58 -14.76 4.13 8.16
CA PRO A 58 -15.29 4.14 9.52
C PRO A 58 -14.18 4.40 10.53
N LYS A 59 -14.44 5.32 11.45
CA LYS A 59 -13.43 5.87 12.38
C LYS A 59 -12.73 4.81 13.23
N GLU A 60 -13.42 3.74 13.54
CA GLU A 60 -12.89 2.62 14.33
C GLU A 60 -11.74 1.88 13.63
N TRP A 61 -11.69 1.87 12.28
CA TRP A 61 -10.66 1.18 11.50
C TRP A 61 -9.45 2.05 11.18
N VAL A 62 -9.59 3.37 11.23
CA VAL A 62 -8.52 4.32 10.86
C VAL A 62 -7.21 4.05 11.63
N PRO A 63 -7.20 3.87 12.96
CA PRO A 63 -5.97 3.63 13.70
C PRO A 63 -5.27 2.33 13.27
N TYR A 64 -6.03 1.28 12.99
CA TYR A 64 -5.47 -0.01 12.57
C TYR A 64 -4.88 0.06 11.17
N LEU A 65 -5.54 0.72 10.23
CA LEU A 65 -5.00 0.93 8.88
C LEU A 65 -3.70 1.75 8.91
N ILE A 66 -3.64 2.77 9.77
CA ILE A 66 -2.41 3.55 9.95
C ILE A 66 -1.31 2.67 10.54
N ALA A 67 -1.61 1.87 11.56
CA ALA A 67 -0.65 0.96 12.17
C ALA A 67 -0.14 -0.06 11.15
N GLY A 68 -1.02 -0.72 10.40
CA GLY A 68 -0.66 -1.71 9.40
C GLY A 68 0.25 -1.17 8.29
N VAL A 69 0.01 0.07 7.82
CA VAL A 69 0.94 0.71 6.88
C VAL A 69 2.29 0.99 7.54
N ASN A 70 2.28 1.48 8.78
CA ASN A 70 3.51 1.85 9.49
C ASN A 70 4.36 0.62 9.86
N ASP A 71 3.78 -0.56 10.01
CA ASP A 71 4.51 -1.81 10.28
C ASP A 71 5.51 -2.16 9.15
N TRP A 72 5.28 -1.67 7.93
CA TRP A 72 6.23 -1.82 6.84
C TRP A 72 7.54 -1.04 7.03
N GLN A 73 7.61 -0.09 7.98
CA GLN A 73 8.85 0.65 8.28
C GLN A 73 10.03 -0.29 8.48
N GLY A 74 9.86 -1.37 9.23
CA GLY A 74 10.94 -2.34 9.48
C GLY A 74 11.51 -3.01 8.21
N ALA A 75 10.68 -3.19 7.18
CA ALA A 75 11.12 -3.71 5.89
C ALA A 75 11.95 -2.67 5.12
N PHE A 76 11.52 -1.41 5.14
CA PHE A 76 12.23 -0.32 4.47
C PHE A 76 13.54 0.05 5.19
N GLU A 77 13.60 -0.07 6.51
CA GLU A 77 14.84 0.11 7.28
C GLU A 77 15.89 -0.94 6.91
N LYS A 78 15.49 -2.19 6.66
CA LYS A 78 16.40 -3.22 6.13
C LYS A 78 16.89 -2.89 4.72
N ALA A 79 16.17 -2.09 3.97
CA ALA A 79 16.59 -1.58 2.66
C ALA A 79 17.41 -0.27 2.76
N GLY A 80 17.68 0.23 3.97
CA GLY A 80 18.48 1.42 4.23
C GLY A 80 17.70 2.72 4.36
N PHE A 81 16.36 2.66 4.42
CA PHE A 81 15.53 3.87 4.48
C PHE A 81 14.65 3.90 5.73
N LYS A 82 14.84 4.87 6.61
CA LYS A 82 13.92 5.19 7.71
C LYS A 82 12.84 6.18 7.25
N ASN A 83 11.69 6.13 7.88
CA ASN A 83 10.54 7.02 7.55
C ASN A 83 10.15 6.95 6.06
N ALA A 84 10.32 5.77 5.44
CA ALA A 84 10.14 5.60 4.00
C ALA A 84 8.68 5.40 3.59
N ILE A 85 7.86 4.87 4.49
CA ILE A 85 6.42 4.67 4.26
C ILE A 85 5.65 5.13 5.49
N MET A 86 4.50 5.76 5.28
CA MET A 86 3.61 6.14 6.38
C MET A 86 2.18 6.30 5.90
N ALA A 87 1.22 6.11 6.81
CA ALA A 87 -0.15 6.52 6.57
C ALA A 87 -0.51 7.78 7.35
N LYS A 88 -1.39 8.58 6.78
CA LYS A 88 -1.95 9.79 7.37
C LYS A 88 -3.45 9.84 7.13
N VAL A 89 -4.16 10.48 8.04
CA VAL A 89 -5.54 10.88 7.76
C VAL A 89 -5.53 11.90 6.64
N ALA A 90 -6.49 11.80 5.72
CA ALA A 90 -6.64 12.80 4.66
C ALA A 90 -6.90 14.19 5.28
N PRO A 91 -6.32 15.26 4.71
CA PRO A 91 -6.57 16.61 5.19
C PRO A 91 -8.04 16.98 5.00
N THR A 92 -8.54 17.83 5.88
CA THR A 92 -9.86 18.42 5.72
C THR A 92 -9.85 19.48 4.62
N PRO A 93 -11.01 19.85 4.03
CA PRO A 93 -11.07 20.92 3.04
C PRO A 93 -10.57 22.29 3.56
N GLU A 94 -10.57 22.50 4.87
CA GLU A 94 -10.04 23.70 5.52
C GLU A 94 -8.50 23.67 5.59
N GLU A 95 -7.90 22.47 5.75
CA GLU A 95 -6.44 22.29 5.82
C GLU A 95 -5.80 22.31 4.42
N ASP A 96 -6.42 21.64 3.47
CA ASP A 96 -5.98 21.62 2.07
C ASP A 96 -7.19 21.55 1.12
N PRO A 97 -7.67 22.68 0.62
CA PRO A 97 -8.80 22.71 -0.31
C PRO A 97 -8.48 22.14 -1.69
N THR A 98 -7.20 21.86 -1.98
CA THR A 98 -6.77 21.28 -3.26
C THR A 98 -6.61 19.76 -3.21
N TRP A 99 -6.67 19.17 -2.01
CA TRP A 99 -6.54 17.74 -1.85
C TRP A 99 -7.78 16.99 -2.39
N SER A 100 -7.56 15.92 -3.12
CA SER A 100 -8.62 15.07 -3.65
C SER A 100 -8.13 13.63 -3.76
N LEU A 101 -9.04 12.67 -3.51
CA LEU A 101 -8.78 11.25 -3.78
C LEU A 101 -8.54 10.96 -5.27
N GLU A 102 -9.08 11.81 -6.16
CA GLU A 102 -8.93 11.65 -7.61
C GLU A 102 -7.62 12.25 -8.15
N ASP A 103 -6.80 12.81 -7.28
CA ASP A 103 -5.54 13.44 -7.68
C ASP A 103 -4.39 12.43 -7.60
N ALA A 104 -3.81 12.10 -8.75
CA ALA A 104 -2.69 11.17 -8.88
C ALA A 104 -1.39 11.59 -8.14
N ARG A 105 -1.36 12.74 -7.49
CA ARG A 105 -0.26 13.12 -6.59
C ARG A 105 -0.30 12.38 -5.26
N TYR A 106 -1.46 11.79 -4.90
CA TYR A 106 -1.70 11.21 -3.59
C TYR A 106 -2.06 9.74 -3.71
N SER A 107 -1.35 8.90 -2.97
CA SER A 107 -1.77 7.51 -2.78
C SER A 107 -2.73 7.41 -1.61
N ALA A 108 -3.70 6.51 -1.69
CA ALA A 108 -4.74 6.40 -0.68
C ALA A 108 -5.16 4.95 -0.40
N ILE A 109 -5.66 4.72 0.82
CA ILE A 109 -6.47 3.55 1.15
C ILE A 109 -7.92 4.00 1.09
N VAL A 110 -8.63 3.49 0.09
CA VAL A 110 -9.99 3.92 -0.25
C VAL A 110 -10.99 2.91 0.27
N TYR A 111 -11.88 3.37 1.16
CA TYR A 111 -12.95 2.52 1.69
C TYR A 111 -14.05 2.30 0.65
N LYS A 112 -14.42 1.04 0.45
CA LYS A 112 -15.49 0.65 -0.45
C LYS A 112 -16.57 -0.13 0.31
N PRO A 113 -17.77 0.41 0.50
CA PRO A 113 -18.90 -0.28 1.11
C PRO A 113 -19.45 -1.33 0.13
N SER A 114 -18.76 -2.45 0.02
CA SER A 114 -19.02 -3.51 -0.96
C SER A 114 -19.08 -4.88 -0.26
N ASP A 115 -19.86 -5.79 -0.82
CA ASP A 115 -19.96 -7.18 -0.41
C ASP A 115 -18.81 -8.06 -0.94
N ILE A 116 -17.90 -7.50 -1.71
CA ILE A 116 -16.70 -8.20 -2.19
C ILE A 116 -15.79 -8.51 -1.01
N SER A 117 -15.57 -9.80 -0.76
CA SER A 117 -14.66 -10.29 0.30
C SER A 117 -13.21 -10.31 -0.20
N ASN A 118 -12.66 -9.13 -0.46
CA ASN A 118 -11.30 -8.97 -0.95
C ASN A 118 -10.78 -7.55 -0.67
N ALA A 119 -9.55 -7.28 -1.09
CA ALA A 119 -8.96 -5.97 -1.26
C ALA A 119 -8.16 -5.96 -2.56
N SER A 120 -7.89 -4.81 -3.12
CA SER A 120 -7.05 -4.69 -4.33
C SER A 120 -6.19 -3.44 -4.25
N GLY A 121 -4.95 -3.54 -4.74
CA GLY A 121 -3.99 -2.43 -4.74
C GLY A 121 -3.54 -2.07 -6.15
N PRO A 122 -4.42 -1.51 -7.00
CA PRO A 122 -3.99 -0.98 -8.28
C PRO A 122 -3.03 0.18 -8.09
N HIS A 123 -2.17 0.39 -9.08
CA HIS A 123 -1.24 1.52 -9.09
C HIS A 123 -1.08 2.07 -10.50
N VAL A 124 -0.72 3.34 -10.57
CA VAL A 124 -0.30 4.00 -11.80
C VAL A 124 1.23 4.05 -11.80
N ASN A 125 1.85 3.68 -12.89
CA ASN A 125 3.29 3.70 -13.03
C ASN A 125 3.74 4.39 -14.32
N ASP A 126 4.95 4.94 -14.29
CA ASP A 126 5.61 5.46 -15.48
C ASP A 126 6.04 4.27 -16.37
N PRO A 127 5.52 4.17 -17.59
CA PRO A 127 5.85 3.06 -18.48
C PRO A 127 7.33 3.02 -18.91
N ARG A 128 8.06 4.12 -18.81
CA ARG A 128 9.46 4.21 -19.22
C ARG A 128 10.44 3.70 -18.16
N SER A 129 10.06 3.82 -16.88
CA SER A 129 10.95 3.52 -15.76
C SER A 129 10.42 2.43 -14.84
N GLY A 130 9.12 2.12 -14.89
CA GLY A 130 8.43 1.27 -13.93
C GLY A 130 8.21 1.93 -12.57
N GLU A 131 8.48 3.24 -12.43
CA GLU A 131 8.25 3.96 -11.18
C GLU A 131 6.75 4.01 -10.87
N ILE A 132 6.37 3.58 -9.67
CA ILE A 132 5.01 3.73 -9.16
C ILE A 132 4.83 5.21 -8.78
N ILE A 133 3.88 5.87 -9.42
CA ILE A 133 3.57 7.28 -9.21
C ILE A 133 2.55 7.42 -8.08
N GLU A 134 1.53 6.56 -8.10
CA GLU A 134 0.37 6.60 -7.21
C GLU A 134 -0.20 5.19 -7.07
N SER A 135 -0.82 4.90 -5.92
CA SER A 135 -1.54 3.66 -5.68
C SER A 135 -2.79 3.92 -4.84
N HIS A 136 -3.94 3.46 -5.33
CA HIS A 136 -5.18 3.42 -4.57
C HIS A 136 -5.48 2.00 -4.11
N ILE A 137 -5.33 1.74 -2.83
CA ILE A 137 -5.70 0.46 -2.23
C ILE A 137 -7.20 0.47 -1.97
N ASN A 138 -7.96 -0.33 -2.71
CA ASN A 138 -9.39 -0.51 -2.47
C ASN A 138 -9.58 -1.47 -1.30
N TRP A 139 -10.05 -0.94 -0.19
CA TRP A 139 -10.38 -1.71 1.01
C TRP A 139 -11.88 -1.95 1.06
N TYR A 140 -12.31 -3.13 0.61
CA TYR A 140 -13.72 -3.51 0.60
C TYR A 140 -14.18 -3.89 2.01
N HIS A 141 -15.39 -3.47 2.39
CA HIS A 141 -15.91 -3.75 3.73
C HIS A 141 -15.88 -5.25 4.09
N ASN A 142 -16.26 -6.10 3.16
CA ASN A 142 -16.31 -7.55 3.38
C ASN A 142 -14.93 -8.24 3.39
N VAL A 143 -13.83 -7.52 3.30
CA VAL A 143 -12.50 -8.11 3.59
C VAL A 143 -12.45 -8.64 5.03
N MET A 144 -13.18 -8.02 5.96
CA MET A 144 -13.30 -8.49 7.34
C MET A 144 -13.92 -9.88 7.43
N LEU A 145 -14.92 -10.19 6.59
CA LEU A 145 -15.49 -11.53 6.50
C LEU A 145 -14.46 -12.55 5.98
N LEU A 146 -13.65 -12.16 4.99
CA LEU A 146 -12.57 -13.01 4.48
C LEU A 146 -11.54 -13.33 5.56
N LEU A 147 -11.06 -12.32 6.28
CA LEU A 147 -10.08 -12.47 7.35
C LEU A 147 -10.60 -13.33 8.50
N ARG A 148 -11.85 -13.12 8.92
CA ARG A 148 -12.52 -13.96 9.90
C ARG A 148 -12.56 -15.43 9.48
N ASN A 149 -12.94 -15.69 8.23
CA ASN A 149 -13.01 -17.06 7.71
C ASN A 149 -11.63 -17.71 7.63
N TRP A 150 -10.61 -16.98 7.21
CA TRP A 150 -9.23 -17.47 7.19
C TRP A 150 -8.71 -17.75 8.58
N TYR A 151 -8.95 -16.86 9.53
CA TYR A 151 -8.55 -17.07 10.92
C TYR A 151 -9.24 -18.29 11.54
N PHE A 152 -10.54 -18.45 11.27
CA PHE A 152 -11.26 -19.67 11.70
C PHE A 152 -10.64 -20.93 11.09
N ILE A 153 -10.41 -20.98 9.79
CA ILE A 153 -9.89 -22.16 9.10
C ILE A 153 -8.49 -22.53 9.61
N GLN A 154 -7.63 -21.54 9.81
CA GLN A 154 -6.24 -21.78 10.14
C GLN A 154 -5.98 -21.96 11.63
N CYS A 155 -6.69 -21.22 12.48
CA CYS A 155 -6.37 -21.10 13.90
C CYS A 155 -7.40 -21.75 14.83
N SER A 156 -8.59 -22.14 14.36
CA SER A 156 -9.63 -22.67 15.24
C SER A 156 -9.25 -23.89 16.07
N PRO A 157 -8.33 -24.79 15.65
CA PRO A 157 -7.89 -25.91 16.50
C PRO A 157 -7.10 -25.46 17.73
N VAL A 158 -6.34 -24.36 17.62
CA VAL A 158 -5.37 -23.90 18.63
C VAL A 158 -5.79 -22.62 19.34
N ASP A 159 -6.64 -21.79 18.72
CA ASP A 159 -7.09 -20.52 19.27
C ASP A 159 -8.63 -20.48 19.45
N PRO A 160 -9.12 -20.42 20.70
CA PRO A 160 -10.55 -20.26 20.96
C PRO A 160 -11.16 -18.97 20.39
N ALA A 161 -10.38 -17.90 20.25
CA ALA A 161 -10.86 -16.64 19.71
C ALA A 161 -11.30 -16.78 18.24
N ALA A 162 -10.61 -17.63 17.47
CA ALA A 162 -10.95 -17.92 16.07
C ALA A 162 -12.34 -18.55 15.90
N ARG A 163 -12.91 -19.18 16.96
CA ARG A 163 -14.21 -19.86 16.93
C ARG A 163 -15.40 -18.95 17.24
N LYS A 164 -15.15 -17.68 17.59
CA LYS A 164 -16.25 -16.72 17.84
C LYS A 164 -17.00 -16.42 16.54
N MET A 165 -18.32 -16.27 16.66
CA MET A 165 -19.17 -15.91 15.51
C MET A 165 -18.95 -14.47 15.04
N THR A 166 -18.61 -13.57 15.96
CA THR A 166 -18.23 -12.18 15.72
C THR A 166 -16.95 -11.88 16.47
N PHE A 167 -16.07 -11.15 15.85
CA PHE A 167 -14.86 -10.62 16.49
C PHE A 167 -15.16 -9.23 17.02
N ASP A 168 -14.55 -8.90 18.16
CA ASP A 168 -14.54 -7.53 18.62
C ASP A 168 -13.64 -6.67 17.72
N THR A 169 -13.75 -5.35 17.86
CA THR A 169 -13.03 -4.39 17.02
C THR A 169 -11.51 -4.54 17.16
N GLU A 170 -11.03 -4.88 18.35
CA GLU A 170 -9.60 -5.05 18.61
C GLU A 170 -9.03 -6.24 17.83
N LEU A 171 -9.64 -7.43 17.99
CA LEU A 171 -9.20 -8.62 17.27
C LEU A 171 -9.31 -8.43 15.75
N MET A 172 -10.44 -7.87 15.28
CA MET A 172 -10.61 -7.64 13.86
C MET A 172 -9.60 -6.61 13.33
N GLY A 173 -9.33 -5.55 14.08
CA GLY A 173 -8.36 -4.52 13.71
C GLY A 173 -6.92 -5.05 13.63
N GLN A 174 -6.57 -6.05 14.45
CA GLN A 174 -5.26 -6.72 14.36
C GLN A 174 -5.13 -7.64 13.13
N LEU A 175 -6.26 -8.07 12.55
CA LEU A 175 -6.29 -8.94 11.39
C LEU A 175 -6.36 -8.16 10.06
N VAL A 176 -6.84 -6.93 10.11
CA VAL A 176 -6.95 -6.04 8.94
C VAL A 176 -5.62 -5.36 8.62
#